data_992ea0762f7b113e0a0d9ea72b3444db
#
_entry.id   992ea0762f7b113e0a0d9ea72b3444db
#
_cell.length_a   1.000
_cell.length_b   1.000
_cell.length_c   1.000
_cell.angle_alpha   90.00
_cell.angle_beta   90.00
_cell.angle_gamma   90.00
#
_symmetry.space_group_name_H-M   'P 1'
#
loop_
_entity.id
_entity.type
_entity.pdbx_description
1 polymer ?
#
loop_
_entity_poly.entity_id
_entity_poly.type
_entity_poly.pdbx_seq_one_letter_code
_entity_poly.pdbx_strand_id
1 'polypeptide(L)'
;MGIKILLLLLFFGSMIAIGLYSRKHASSVAGFVLGGRNVGPWLTAFAYGTSYFSAVVFVGYAGQFGWKYGLSSTWIGIGNAFIGSLLAWVILGRRTRVMTKYLHAATMPDFFGKRFESNALRIAASAIVFIFLVPYTASIYNGLSRLFGLAFDIPYSVCVIVMAALTGAYVILGGYMATAINDFIQGIIMLLGIVAVIGAVLSGQGGFMAAVGKLAELNSDVPVTMGQPGAFTSFFGPDPLNLLGVVILTSLGTWGLPQMVQKFYAIKSEKAISTGTVISTVFAIVISGGCYFLGGFGRLFDNPSLYKEDGSVIYDGVIPYMLSTLPDVLIGIVIVLGLSASMSTLSSLVLTSSSTLTLDFIKGNLVKDMSEKKQLHVMQGLIVVFIVISVILALDPPTFIAQLMGISWGALAGAFLAPFMYGLYWKKVTKASVWACFATGIGITVFNMFFHYIQSPINAGAIAMLVGFVVVPVVSMLSPKMDKKKVEEIFRCYDNQVVATSKKVLPEEK
;
A
#
# COMPACT_ATOMS: atom_id res chain seq x y z
N MET A 1 -21.35 -24.26 3.45
CA MET A 1 -20.60 -24.07 4.73
C MET A 1 -19.28 -24.85 4.77
N GLY A 2 -19.25 -26.20 4.58
CA GLY A 2 -18.03 -27.00 4.69
C GLY A 2 -16.86 -26.61 3.79
N ILE A 3 -17.11 -26.27 2.51
CA ILE A 3 -16.09 -25.85 1.56
C ILE A 3 -15.43 -24.53 1.99
N LYS A 4 -16.19 -23.56 2.50
CA LYS A 4 -15.68 -22.27 2.98
C LYS A 4 -14.72 -22.48 4.16
N ILE A 5 -15.08 -23.33 5.11
CA ILE A 5 -14.25 -23.68 6.28
C ILE A 5 -12.98 -24.41 5.84
N LEU A 6 -13.09 -25.38 4.93
CA LEU A 6 -11.93 -26.11 4.41
C LEU A 6 -10.93 -25.18 3.74
N LEU A 7 -11.39 -24.25 2.89
CA LEU A 7 -10.53 -23.24 2.23
C LEU A 7 -9.82 -22.35 3.24
N LEU A 8 -10.50 -21.94 4.31
CA LEU A 8 -9.90 -21.16 5.39
C LEU A 8 -8.82 -21.94 6.14
N LEU A 9 -9.09 -23.20 6.49
CA LEU A 9 -8.11 -24.03 7.20
C LEU A 9 -6.86 -24.27 6.34
N LEU A 10 -7.03 -24.53 5.05
CA LEU A 10 -5.91 -24.67 4.11
C LEU A 10 -5.13 -23.37 3.96
N PHE A 11 -5.83 -22.24 3.86
CA PHE A 11 -5.20 -20.91 3.74
C PHE A 11 -4.36 -20.57 4.98
N PHE A 12 -4.94 -20.60 6.17
CA PHE A 12 -4.23 -20.27 7.41
C PHE A 12 -3.17 -21.31 7.78
N GLY A 13 -3.46 -22.59 7.55
CA GLY A 13 -2.49 -23.66 7.74
C GLY A 13 -1.23 -23.48 6.89
N SER A 14 -1.41 -23.10 5.61
CA SER A 14 -0.29 -22.80 4.71
C SER A 14 0.53 -21.60 5.16
N MET A 15 -0.11 -20.53 5.63
CA MET A 15 0.58 -19.32 6.13
C MET A 15 1.43 -19.61 7.37
N ILE A 16 0.89 -20.36 8.31
CA ILE A 16 1.63 -20.77 9.53
C ILE A 16 2.80 -21.70 9.16
N ALA A 17 2.57 -22.66 8.27
CA ALA A 17 3.62 -23.56 7.80
C ALA A 17 4.77 -22.81 7.13
N ILE A 18 4.47 -21.81 6.30
CA ILE A 18 5.47 -20.92 5.68
C ILE A 18 6.18 -20.09 6.73
N GLY A 19 5.47 -19.58 7.73
CA GLY A 19 6.08 -18.85 8.86
C GLY A 19 7.11 -19.70 9.60
N LEU A 20 6.76 -20.94 9.92
CA LEU A 20 7.67 -21.90 10.56
C LEU A 20 8.86 -22.28 9.66
N TYR A 21 8.63 -22.53 8.38
CA TYR A 21 9.70 -22.81 7.41
C TYR A 21 10.67 -21.66 7.28
N SER A 22 10.17 -20.43 7.29
CA SER A 22 10.97 -19.21 7.10
C SER A 22 11.71 -18.75 8.36
N ARG A 23 11.43 -19.36 9.53
CA ARG A 23 12.02 -18.99 10.82
C ARG A 23 13.56 -18.96 10.80
N LYS A 24 14.18 -19.86 10.05
CA LYS A 24 15.64 -19.90 9.89
C LYS A 24 16.24 -18.63 9.25
N HIS A 25 15.46 -17.90 8.42
CA HIS A 25 15.87 -16.67 7.78
C HIS A 25 15.62 -15.42 8.64
N ALA A 26 14.86 -15.57 9.71
CA ALA A 26 14.48 -14.50 10.63
C ALA A 26 15.38 -14.42 11.89
N SER A 27 16.51 -15.13 11.91
CA SER A 27 17.42 -15.20 13.06
C SER A 27 18.33 -13.97 13.23
N SER A 28 18.48 -13.14 12.20
CA SER A 28 19.23 -11.88 12.24
C SER A 28 18.32 -10.69 11.95
N VAL A 29 18.71 -9.49 12.38
CA VAL A 29 17.95 -8.26 12.08
C VAL A 29 17.83 -8.03 10.58
N ALA A 30 18.91 -8.19 9.82
CA ALA A 30 18.89 -8.04 8.36
C ALA A 30 17.99 -9.08 7.68
N GLY A 31 17.98 -10.32 8.18
CA GLY A 31 17.09 -11.38 7.71
C GLY A 31 15.65 -11.09 8.03
N PHE A 32 15.35 -10.68 9.25
CA PHE A 32 13.99 -10.37 9.72
C PHE A 32 13.37 -9.18 9.00
N VAL A 33 14.12 -8.10 8.76
CA VAL A 33 13.61 -6.84 8.20
C VAL A 33 13.65 -6.81 6.68
N LEU A 34 14.67 -7.41 6.02
CA LEU A 34 14.92 -7.28 4.58
C LEU A 34 15.17 -8.60 3.85
N GLY A 35 14.97 -9.76 4.50
CA GLY A 35 15.29 -11.04 3.90
C GLY A 35 16.75 -11.17 3.47
N GLY A 36 17.68 -10.51 4.22
CA GLY A 36 19.10 -10.48 3.89
C GLY A 36 19.47 -9.72 2.61
N ARG A 37 18.56 -8.90 2.05
CA ARG A 37 18.71 -8.21 0.75
C ARG A 37 18.98 -9.16 -0.44
N ASN A 38 18.46 -10.37 -0.37
CA ASN A 38 18.64 -11.41 -1.39
C ASN A 38 17.33 -11.99 -1.91
N VAL A 39 16.29 -11.16 -1.99
CA VAL A 39 14.96 -11.57 -2.45
C VAL A 39 14.89 -11.52 -3.98
N GLY A 40 14.41 -12.60 -4.59
CA GLY A 40 14.30 -12.72 -6.03
C GLY A 40 13.24 -11.80 -6.65
N PRO A 41 13.26 -11.59 -7.99
CA PRO A 41 12.37 -10.65 -8.67
C PRO A 41 10.90 -11.01 -8.54
N TRP A 42 10.54 -12.29 -8.62
CA TRP A 42 9.17 -12.77 -8.48
C TRP A 42 8.59 -12.49 -7.09
N LEU A 43 9.31 -12.90 -6.05
CA LEU A 43 8.88 -12.65 -4.67
C LEU A 43 8.79 -11.14 -4.38
N THR A 44 9.75 -10.34 -4.87
CA THR A 44 9.73 -8.89 -4.63
C THR A 44 8.60 -8.20 -5.38
N ALA A 45 8.34 -8.59 -6.63
CA ALA A 45 7.27 -7.99 -7.44
C ALA A 45 5.88 -8.34 -6.91
N PHE A 46 5.67 -9.59 -6.51
CA PHE A 46 4.43 -10.01 -5.88
C PHE A 46 4.26 -9.34 -4.51
N ALA A 47 5.32 -9.29 -3.68
CA ALA A 47 5.27 -8.59 -2.40
C ALA A 47 4.98 -7.09 -2.56
N TYR A 48 5.48 -6.44 -3.62
CA TYR A 48 5.11 -5.07 -3.96
C TYR A 48 3.64 -4.96 -4.35
N GLY A 49 3.19 -5.78 -5.31
CA GLY A 49 1.81 -5.77 -5.80
C GLY A 49 0.78 -6.08 -4.73
N THR A 50 0.97 -7.15 -3.97
CA THR A 50 0.03 -7.56 -2.90
C THR A 50 0.00 -6.60 -1.72
N SER A 51 1.14 -5.95 -1.40
CA SER A 51 1.18 -4.90 -0.38
C SER A 51 0.50 -3.60 -0.84
N TYR A 52 0.36 -3.40 -2.14
CA TYR A 52 -0.32 -2.25 -2.74
C TYR A 52 -1.84 -2.44 -2.75
N PHE A 53 -2.31 -3.63 -3.14
CA PHE A 53 -3.73 -3.91 -3.38
C PHE A 53 -4.32 -4.79 -2.27
N SER A 54 -4.85 -4.14 -1.26
CA SER A 54 -5.48 -4.78 -0.08
C SER A 54 -7.01 -4.83 -0.19
N ALA A 55 -7.66 -5.36 0.85
CA ALA A 55 -9.12 -5.25 0.98
C ALA A 55 -9.62 -3.79 0.95
N VAL A 56 -8.79 -2.80 1.30
CA VAL A 56 -9.16 -1.38 1.16
C VAL A 56 -9.42 -1.03 -0.29
N VAL A 57 -8.61 -1.54 -1.23
CA VAL A 57 -8.83 -1.34 -2.67
C VAL A 57 -10.03 -2.15 -3.14
N PHE A 58 -10.08 -3.43 -2.79
CA PHE A 58 -11.10 -4.36 -3.28
C PHE A 58 -12.51 -4.05 -2.74
N VAL A 59 -12.65 -3.69 -1.46
CA VAL A 59 -13.94 -3.40 -0.81
C VAL A 59 -14.21 -1.91 -0.75
N GLY A 60 -13.33 -1.15 -0.11
CA GLY A 60 -13.54 0.27 0.16
C GLY A 60 -13.46 1.14 -1.09
N TYR A 61 -12.33 1.12 -1.78
CA TYR A 61 -12.10 1.99 -2.94
C TYR A 61 -12.91 1.57 -4.16
N ALA A 62 -12.94 0.27 -4.48
CA ALA A 62 -13.74 -0.22 -5.60
C ALA A 62 -15.23 0.07 -5.38
N GLY A 63 -15.75 -0.12 -4.16
CA GLY A 63 -17.13 0.22 -3.82
C GLY A 63 -17.41 1.72 -3.93
N GLN A 64 -16.64 2.55 -3.25
CA GLN A 64 -16.85 3.99 -3.22
C GLN A 64 -16.67 4.64 -4.61
N PHE A 65 -15.54 4.37 -5.25
CA PHE A 65 -15.21 5.05 -6.51
C PHE A 65 -15.93 4.45 -7.69
N GLY A 66 -16.22 3.15 -7.69
CA GLY A 66 -17.10 2.54 -8.65
C GLY A 66 -18.50 3.13 -8.61
N TRP A 67 -19.05 3.28 -7.40
CA TRP A 67 -20.35 3.95 -7.21
C TRP A 67 -20.34 5.41 -7.71
N LYS A 68 -19.30 6.18 -7.34
CA LYS A 68 -19.21 7.60 -7.69
C LYS A 68 -18.92 7.85 -9.17
N TYR A 69 -18.05 7.04 -9.79
CA TYR A 69 -17.52 7.34 -11.13
C TYR A 69 -17.93 6.33 -12.20
N GLY A 70 -18.61 5.24 -11.84
CA GLY A 70 -18.94 4.18 -12.78
C GLY A 70 -17.68 3.55 -13.39
N LEU A 71 -17.72 3.23 -14.69
CA LEU A 71 -16.62 2.59 -15.41
C LEU A 71 -15.35 3.44 -15.48
N SER A 72 -15.47 4.77 -15.40
CA SER A 72 -14.30 5.65 -15.38
C SER A 72 -13.42 5.47 -14.12
N SER A 73 -13.92 4.84 -13.05
CA SER A 73 -13.08 4.42 -11.91
C SER A 73 -11.91 3.52 -12.33
N THR A 74 -12.00 2.84 -13.48
CA THR A 74 -10.90 2.05 -14.07
C THR A 74 -9.65 2.89 -14.31
N TRP A 75 -9.75 4.21 -14.51
CA TRP A 75 -8.60 5.12 -14.62
C TRP A 75 -7.72 5.12 -13.36
N ILE A 76 -8.30 4.85 -12.19
CA ILE A 76 -7.55 4.69 -10.93
C ILE A 76 -6.64 3.46 -11.07
N GLY A 77 -7.19 2.34 -11.57
CA GLY A 77 -6.42 1.12 -11.81
C GLY A 77 -5.31 1.30 -12.84
N ILE A 78 -5.59 2.03 -13.93
CA ILE A 78 -4.58 2.38 -14.95
C ILE A 78 -3.48 3.25 -14.34
N GLY A 79 -3.83 4.30 -13.59
CA GLY A 79 -2.86 5.14 -12.87
C GLY A 79 -1.98 4.32 -11.91
N ASN A 80 -2.59 3.43 -11.15
CA ASN A 80 -1.88 2.55 -10.22
C ASN A 80 -0.90 1.60 -10.94
N ALA A 81 -1.26 1.08 -12.11
CA ALA A 81 -0.38 0.20 -12.88
C ALA A 81 0.79 0.97 -13.51
N PHE A 82 0.53 2.10 -14.15
CA PHE A 82 1.56 2.83 -14.87
C PHE A 82 2.35 3.78 -13.97
N ILE A 83 1.69 4.58 -13.14
CA ILE A 83 2.38 5.54 -12.26
C ILE A 83 2.81 4.83 -10.97
N GLY A 84 1.88 4.14 -10.30
CA GLY A 84 2.12 3.52 -8.99
C GLY A 84 3.03 2.29 -9.03
N SER A 85 3.07 1.56 -10.16
CA SER A 85 3.94 0.39 -10.33
C SER A 85 5.04 0.66 -11.35
N LEU A 86 4.75 0.74 -12.64
CA LEU A 86 5.79 0.84 -13.69
C LEU A 86 6.78 1.98 -13.41
N LEU A 87 6.31 3.21 -13.30
CA LEU A 87 7.19 4.36 -13.06
C LEU A 87 7.87 4.31 -11.69
N ALA A 88 7.20 3.82 -10.63
CA ALA A 88 7.84 3.63 -9.33
C ALA A 88 9.06 2.70 -9.41
N TRP A 89 8.93 1.57 -10.09
CA TRP A 89 10.04 0.63 -10.27
C TRP A 89 11.16 1.21 -11.14
N VAL A 90 10.82 1.88 -12.24
CA VAL A 90 11.80 2.48 -13.15
C VAL A 90 12.56 3.63 -12.47
N ILE A 91 11.84 4.52 -11.80
CA ILE A 91 12.42 5.73 -11.20
C ILE A 91 13.08 5.40 -9.87
N LEU A 92 12.39 4.72 -8.95
CA LEU A 92 12.91 4.52 -7.60
C LEU A 92 13.73 3.24 -7.46
N GLY A 93 13.37 2.15 -8.14
CA GLY A 93 13.88 0.81 -7.86
C GLY A 93 15.40 0.73 -7.80
N ARG A 94 16.09 1.07 -8.91
CA ARG A 94 17.55 1.00 -8.99
C ARG A 94 18.24 1.95 -8.01
N ARG A 95 17.84 3.21 -8.01
CA ARG A 95 18.48 4.24 -7.19
C ARG A 95 18.30 3.98 -5.70
N THR A 96 17.12 3.55 -5.29
CA THR A 96 16.86 3.12 -3.92
C THR A 96 17.76 1.95 -3.53
N ARG A 97 17.80 0.90 -4.35
CA ARG A 97 18.60 -0.29 -4.06
C ARG A 97 20.08 0.01 -3.90
N VAL A 98 20.64 0.83 -4.79
CA VAL A 98 22.07 1.16 -4.80
C VAL A 98 22.43 2.06 -3.61
N MET A 99 21.74 3.19 -3.43
CA MET A 99 22.05 4.15 -2.37
C MET A 99 21.79 3.56 -0.98
N THR A 100 20.70 2.83 -0.77
CA THR A 100 20.41 2.24 0.54
C THR A 100 21.37 1.10 0.90
N LYS A 101 21.92 0.38 -0.09
CA LYS A 101 22.99 -0.59 0.14
C LYS A 101 24.28 0.11 0.54
N TYR A 102 24.65 1.17 -0.16
CA TYR A 102 25.84 1.97 0.14
C TYR A 102 25.76 2.61 1.53
N LEU A 103 24.64 3.22 1.86
CA LEU A 103 24.41 3.83 3.17
C LEU A 103 24.16 2.81 4.29
N HIS A 104 24.07 1.52 3.98
CA HIS A 104 23.63 0.48 4.94
C HIS A 104 22.30 0.84 5.61
N ALA A 105 21.38 1.51 4.90
CA ALA A 105 20.09 1.90 5.43
C ALA A 105 19.12 0.73 5.37
N ALA A 106 18.52 0.37 6.50
CA ALA A 106 17.57 -0.74 6.59
C ALA A 106 16.10 -0.31 6.42
N THR A 107 15.80 0.94 6.71
CA THR A 107 14.45 1.53 6.71
C THR A 107 14.45 2.87 5.98
N MET A 108 13.25 3.40 5.66
CA MET A 108 13.15 4.74 5.06
C MET A 108 13.58 5.85 6.05
N PRO A 109 13.22 5.83 7.35
CA PRO A 109 13.78 6.77 8.33
C PRO A 109 15.30 6.71 8.44
N ASP A 110 15.90 5.52 8.40
CA ASP A 110 17.37 5.37 8.41
C ASP A 110 18.01 5.99 7.16
N PHE A 111 17.35 5.88 6.00
CA PHE A 111 17.77 6.59 4.80
C PHE A 111 17.79 8.11 5.02
N PHE A 112 16.72 8.70 5.57
CA PHE A 112 16.69 10.13 5.86
C PHE A 112 17.80 10.52 6.86
N GLY A 113 17.99 9.74 7.91
CA GLY A 113 19.05 9.95 8.88
C GLY A 113 20.44 9.99 8.27
N LYS A 114 20.77 9.00 7.44
CA LYS A 114 22.09 8.83 6.84
C LYS A 114 22.33 9.75 5.63
N ARG A 115 21.33 9.86 4.74
CA ARG A 115 21.44 10.73 3.55
C ARG A 115 21.59 12.20 3.90
N PHE A 116 20.92 12.65 4.96
CA PHE A 116 20.90 14.04 5.40
C PHE A 116 21.70 14.27 6.69
N GLU A 117 22.44 13.29 7.19
CA GLU A 117 23.24 13.38 8.42
C GLU A 117 22.49 13.99 9.61
N SER A 118 21.27 13.51 9.83
CA SER A 118 20.38 14.05 10.87
C SER A 118 19.67 12.94 11.63
N ASN A 119 20.10 12.70 12.84
CA ASN A 119 19.42 11.74 13.74
C ASN A 119 17.99 12.22 14.07
N ALA A 120 17.78 13.53 14.18
CA ALA A 120 16.45 14.08 14.42
C ALA A 120 15.46 13.77 13.28
N LEU A 121 15.88 13.85 12.02
CA LEU A 121 15.06 13.43 10.87
C LEU A 121 14.71 11.95 10.94
N ARG A 122 15.67 11.09 11.30
CA ARG A 122 15.44 9.64 11.47
C ARG A 122 14.39 9.35 12.53
N ILE A 123 14.52 10.00 13.69
CA ILE A 123 13.57 9.85 14.81
C ILE A 123 12.18 10.35 14.42
N ALA A 124 12.09 11.56 13.86
CA ALA A 124 10.80 12.11 13.42
C ALA A 124 10.14 11.24 12.35
N ALA A 125 10.89 10.80 11.34
CA ALA A 125 10.36 9.92 10.31
C ALA A 125 9.87 8.58 10.89
N SER A 126 10.58 7.99 11.86
CA SER A 126 10.14 6.74 12.49
C SER A 126 8.85 6.90 13.30
N ALA A 127 8.68 8.03 13.99
CA ALA A 127 7.44 8.36 14.69
C ALA A 127 6.27 8.56 13.70
N ILE A 128 6.50 9.28 12.61
CA ILE A 128 5.51 9.50 11.54
C ILE A 128 5.06 8.16 10.96
N VAL A 129 6.01 7.26 10.64
CA VAL A 129 5.69 5.93 10.11
C VAL A 129 4.81 5.16 11.09
N PHE A 130 5.22 5.07 12.36
CA PHE A 130 4.47 4.31 13.36
C PHE A 130 3.05 4.84 13.53
N ILE A 131 2.89 6.16 13.69
CA ILE A 131 1.59 6.79 13.95
C ILE A 131 0.64 6.62 12.75
N PHE A 132 1.10 6.97 11.54
CA PHE A 132 0.22 7.02 10.38
C PHE A 132 0.00 5.66 9.68
N LEU A 133 0.76 4.61 10.01
CA LEU A 133 0.42 3.27 9.57
C LEU A 133 -0.74 2.65 10.38
N VAL A 134 -1.06 3.14 11.59
CA VAL A 134 -2.18 2.64 12.41
C VAL A 134 -3.53 2.79 11.69
N PRO A 135 -3.96 3.99 11.21
CA PRO A 135 -5.25 4.12 10.52
C PRO A 135 -5.31 3.31 9.22
N TYR A 136 -4.19 3.13 8.52
CA TYR A 136 -4.15 2.24 7.36
C TYR A 136 -4.41 0.78 7.76
N THR A 137 -3.74 0.30 8.79
CA THR A 137 -3.92 -1.07 9.31
C THR A 137 -5.37 -1.28 9.78
N ALA A 138 -5.94 -0.32 10.49
CA ALA A 138 -7.34 -0.35 10.93
C ALA A 138 -8.31 -0.43 9.74
N SER A 139 -8.06 0.30 8.66
CA SER A 139 -8.89 0.27 7.45
C SER A 139 -8.91 -1.11 6.78
N ILE A 140 -7.78 -1.85 6.82
CA ILE A 140 -7.70 -3.20 6.28
C ILE A 140 -8.50 -4.20 7.13
N TYR A 141 -8.38 -4.12 8.46
CA TYR A 141 -9.20 -4.94 9.35
C TYR A 141 -10.69 -4.71 9.14
N ASN A 142 -11.10 -3.43 8.95
CA ASN A 142 -12.47 -3.07 8.66
C ASN A 142 -12.96 -3.72 7.35
N GLY A 143 -12.21 -3.55 6.25
CA GLY A 143 -12.57 -4.13 4.95
C GLY A 143 -12.69 -5.66 4.97
N LEU A 144 -11.73 -6.30 5.62
CA LEU A 144 -11.71 -7.77 5.75
C LEU A 144 -12.89 -8.29 6.57
N SER A 145 -13.17 -7.64 7.70
CA SER A 145 -14.24 -8.08 8.60
C SER A 145 -15.64 -7.95 7.98
N ARG A 146 -15.85 -6.97 7.09
CA ARG A 146 -17.09 -6.85 6.32
C ARG A 146 -17.29 -8.02 5.34
N LEU A 147 -16.22 -8.47 4.68
CA LEU A 147 -16.29 -9.67 3.83
C LEU A 147 -16.60 -10.94 4.64
N PHE A 148 -16.01 -11.06 5.84
CA PHE A 148 -16.27 -12.20 6.71
C PHE A 148 -17.68 -12.20 7.29
N GLY A 149 -18.18 -11.05 7.75
CA GLY A 149 -19.54 -10.92 8.27
C GLY A 149 -20.57 -11.37 7.22
N LEU A 150 -20.37 -10.99 5.94
CA LEU A 150 -21.21 -11.40 4.84
C LEU A 150 -21.23 -12.94 4.64
N ALA A 151 -20.10 -13.59 4.84
CA ALA A 151 -19.93 -14.99 4.46
C ALA A 151 -20.28 -15.99 5.55
N PHE A 152 -20.16 -15.61 6.81
CA PHE A 152 -20.21 -16.54 7.95
C PHE A 152 -21.14 -16.10 9.09
N ASP A 153 -21.76 -14.92 9.00
CA ASP A 153 -22.57 -14.34 10.07
C ASP A 153 -21.83 -14.30 11.43
N ILE A 154 -20.53 -14.00 11.36
CA ILE A 154 -19.66 -13.88 12.55
C ILE A 154 -19.61 -12.41 12.97
N PRO A 155 -19.68 -12.10 14.29
CA PRO A 155 -19.56 -10.74 14.78
C PRO A 155 -18.27 -10.06 14.30
N TYR A 156 -18.39 -8.81 13.86
CA TYR A 156 -17.29 -7.99 13.34
C TYR A 156 -16.04 -8.00 14.23
N SER A 157 -16.23 -7.81 15.55
CA SER A 157 -15.15 -7.80 16.53
C SER A 157 -14.36 -9.10 16.59
N VAL A 158 -15.04 -10.24 16.48
CA VAL A 158 -14.39 -11.56 16.45
C VAL A 158 -13.51 -11.70 15.22
N CYS A 159 -14.01 -11.29 14.04
CA CYS A 159 -13.24 -11.32 12.80
C CYS A 159 -11.96 -10.48 12.91
N VAL A 160 -12.07 -9.23 13.39
CA VAL A 160 -10.92 -8.33 13.58
C VAL A 160 -9.87 -8.96 14.48
N ILE A 161 -10.27 -9.48 15.65
CA ILE A 161 -9.34 -10.06 16.63
C ILE A 161 -8.64 -11.31 16.09
N VAL A 162 -9.38 -12.22 15.45
CA VAL A 162 -8.82 -13.46 14.89
C VAL A 162 -7.79 -13.13 13.78
N MET A 163 -8.14 -12.22 12.88
CA MET A 163 -7.24 -11.82 11.79
C MET A 163 -5.98 -11.14 12.32
N ALA A 164 -6.12 -10.31 13.33
CA ALA A 164 -5.00 -9.63 13.98
C ALA A 164 -4.04 -10.64 14.64
N ALA A 165 -4.59 -11.60 15.39
CA ALA A 165 -3.80 -12.65 16.04
C ALA A 165 -3.04 -13.52 15.02
N LEU A 166 -3.69 -13.93 13.92
CA LEU A 166 -3.08 -14.71 12.86
C LEU A 166 -1.97 -13.95 12.14
N THR A 167 -2.21 -12.67 11.82
CA THR A 167 -1.18 -11.80 11.21
C THR A 167 0.05 -11.70 12.11
N GLY A 168 -0.14 -11.39 13.38
CA GLY A 168 0.94 -11.29 14.36
C GLY A 168 1.73 -12.59 14.45
N ALA A 169 1.06 -13.72 14.53
CA ALA A 169 1.69 -15.02 14.69
C ALA A 169 2.69 -15.33 13.55
N TYR A 170 2.28 -15.26 12.28
CA TYR A 170 3.18 -15.66 11.21
C TYR A 170 4.28 -14.62 10.92
N VAL A 171 4.02 -13.33 11.14
CA VAL A 171 5.05 -12.29 10.98
C VAL A 171 6.13 -12.41 12.06
N ILE A 172 5.74 -12.66 13.31
CA ILE A 172 6.67 -12.87 14.42
C ILE A 172 7.56 -14.09 14.16
N LEU A 173 6.98 -15.17 13.60
CA LEU A 173 7.71 -16.40 13.33
C LEU A 173 8.73 -16.28 12.20
N GLY A 174 8.39 -15.65 11.10
CA GLY A 174 9.15 -15.75 9.86
C GLY A 174 9.69 -14.45 9.27
N GLY A 175 9.35 -13.29 9.82
CA GLY A 175 9.82 -11.97 9.35
C GLY A 175 9.56 -11.73 7.85
N TYR A 176 10.46 -10.98 7.19
CA TYR A 176 10.30 -10.57 5.79
C TYR A 176 10.21 -11.75 4.81
N MET A 177 10.96 -12.82 5.00
CA MET A 177 10.94 -13.95 4.07
C MET A 177 9.61 -14.69 4.11
N ALA A 178 9.02 -14.87 5.29
CA ALA A 178 7.68 -15.46 5.42
C ALA A 178 6.64 -14.59 4.73
N THR A 179 6.70 -13.28 4.93
CA THR A 179 5.77 -12.35 4.25
C THR A 179 5.93 -12.44 2.73
N ALA A 180 7.15 -12.41 2.19
CA ALA A 180 7.39 -12.44 0.75
C ALA A 180 6.94 -13.75 0.07
N ILE A 181 7.10 -14.90 0.74
CA ILE A 181 6.61 -16.18 0.22
C ILE A 181 5.08 -16.25 0.28
N ASN A 182 4.48 -15.81 1.39
CA ASN A 182 3.03 -15.72 1.51
C ASN A 182 2.45 -14.77 0.47
N ASP A 183 3.06 -13.59 0.27
CA ASP A 183 2.66 -12.58 -0.71
C ASP A 183 2.66 -13.17 -2.14
N PHE A 184 3.61 -14.04 -2.45
CA PHE A 184 3.66 -14.70 -3.76
C PHE A 184 2.47 -15.64 -3.97
N ILE A 185 2.17 -16.50 -3.01
CA ILE A 185 1.04 -17.42 -3.07
C ILE A 185 -0.30 -16.66 -3.08
N GLN A 186 -0.43 -15.69 -2.18
CA GLN A 186 -1.59 -14.83 -2.08
C GLN A 186 -1.84 -14.03 -3.36
N GLY A 187 -0.77 -13.54 -4.00
CA GLY A 187 -0.86 -12.83 -5.25
C GLY A 187 -1.37 -13.69 -6.41
N ILE A 188 -0.99 -14.97 -6.47
CA ILE A 188 -1.56 -15.91 -7.44
C ILE A 188 -3.06 -16.10 -7.19
N ILE A 189 -3.47 -16.28 -5.94
CA ILE A 189 -4.88 -16.40 -5.56
C ILE A 189 -5.65 -15.13 -5.97
N MET A 190 -5.06 -13.95 -5.74
CA MET A 190 -5.67 -12.67 -6.13
C MET A 190 -5.87 -12.57 -7.64
N LEU A 191 -4.85 -12.93 -8.44
CA LEU A 191 -4.93 -12.88 -9.91
C LEU A 191 -6.06 -13.78 -10.46
N LEU A 192 -6.13 -14.99 -9.97
CA LEU A 192 -7.17 -15.94 -10.42
C LEU A 192 -8.55 -15.54 -9.88
N GLY A 193 -8.61 -15.11 -8.65
CA GLY A 193 -9.86 -14.76 -7.96
C GLY A 193 -10.54 -13.54 -8.59
N ILE A 194 -9.80 -12.45 -8.88
CA ILE A 194 -10.42 -11.24 -9.46
C ILE A 194 -11.00 -11.51 -10.85
N VAL A 195 -10.31 -12.29 -11.68
CA VAL A 195 -10.80 -12.65 -13.03
C VAL A 195 -12.08 -13.50 -12.92
N ALA A 196 -12.11 -14.49 -12.03
CA ALA A 196 -13.28 -15.33 -11.80
C ALA A 196 -14.48 -14.51 -11.29
N VAL A 197 -14.25 -13.59 -10.37
CA VAL A 197 -15.29 -12.73 -9.79
C VAL A 197 -15.87 -11.78 -10.85
N ILE A 198 -15.02 -11.12 -11.64
CA ILE A 198 -15.50 -10.24 -12.73
C ILE A 198 -16.36 -11.04 -13.72
N GLY A 199 -15.90 -12.21 -14.15
CA GLY A 199 -16.63 -13.09 -15.05
C GLY A 199 -18.00 -13.47 -14.51
N ALA A 200 -18.07 -13.86 -13.23
CA ALA A 200 -19.30 -14.26 -12.58
C ALA A 200 -20.31 -13.10 -12.42
N VAL A 201 -19.83 -11.94 -11.95
CA VAL A 201 -20.68 -10.75 -11.77
C VAL A 201 -21.26 -10.28 -13.12
N LEU A 202 -20.44 -10.20 -14.16
CA LEU A 202 -20.89 -9.79 -15.48
C LEU A 202 -21.84 -10.80 -16.12
N SER A 203 -21.59 -12.11 -15.95
CA SER A 203 -22.49 -13.16 -16.42
C SER A 203 -23.88 -13.05 -15.78
N GLY A 204 -23.94 -12.73 -14.48
CA GLY A 204 -25.19 -12.47 -13.77
C GLY A 204 -25.97 -11.27 -14.29
N GLN A 205 -25.28 -10.31 -14.94
CA GLN A 205 -25.90 -9.13 -15.56
C GLN A 205 -26.29 -9.33 -17.04
N GLY A 206 -26.08 -10.51 -17.60
CA GLY A 206 -26.31 -10.82 -19.03
C GLY A 206 -25.09 -10.59 -19.92
N GLY A 207 -23.90 -10.51 -19.33
CA GLY A 207 -22.62 -10.27 -20.01
C GLY A 207 -22.19 -8.80 -19.98
N PHE A 208 -20.97 -8.54 -20.43
CA PHE A 208 -20.33 -7.22 -20.37
C PHE A 208 -21.15 -6.13 -21.09
N MET A 209 -21.57 -6.37 -22.34
CA MET A 209 -22.30 -5.37 -23.11
C MET A 209 -23.68 -5.06 -22.53
N ALA A 210 -24.36 -6.06 -21.97
CA ALA A 210 -25.64 -5.87 -21.30
C ALA A 210 -25.46 -5.06 -19.99
N ALA A 211 -24.43 -5.35 -19.22
CA ALA A 211 -24.10 -4.59 -18.01
C ALA A 211 -23.78 -3.11 -18.31
N VAL A 212 -22.99 -2.85 -19.37
CA VAL A 212 -22.67 -1.49 -19.82
C VAL A 212 -23.95 -0.77 -20.29
N GLY A 213 -24.83 -1.46 -21.06
CA GLY A 213 -26.10 -0.90 -21.50
C GLY A 213 -26.99 -0.46 -20.34
N LYS A 214 -27.19 -1.35 -19.35
CA LYS A 214 -27.93 -1.03 -18.11
C LYS A 214 -27.34 0.15 -17.35
N LEU A 215 -25.99 0.21 -17.23
CA LEU A 215 -25.32 1.31 -16.53
C LEU A 215 -25.47 2.64 -17.29
N ALA A 216 -25.52 2.62 -18.63
CA ALA A 216 -25.70 3.80 -19.45
C ALA A 216 -27.10 4.42 -19.34
N GLU A 217 -28.11 3.61 -18.99
CA GLU A 217 -29.50 4.08 -18.80
C GLU A 217 -29.68 4.81 -17.46
N LEU A 218 -28.76 4.65 -16.50
CA LEU A 218 -28.87 5.30 -15.20
C LEU A 218 -28.62 6.80 -15.30
N ASN A 219 -29.51 7.58 -14.69
CA ASN A 219 -29.30 9.02 -14.52
C ASN A 219 -28.32 9.32 -13.44
N SER A 220 -27.43 10.27 -13.66
CA SER A 220 -26.43 10.70 -12.68
C SER A 220 -27.08 11.46 -11.53
N ASP A 221 -26.67 11.11 -10.30
CA ASP A 221 -26.94 11.85 -9.06
C ASP A 221 -25.73 12.71 -8.61
N VAL A 222 -24.66 12.71 -9.41
CA VAL A 222 -23.44 13.49 -9.15
C VAL A 222 -23.67 14.95 -9.55
N PRO A 223 -23.40 15.95 -8.68
CA PRO A 223 -23.75 17.35 -8.91
C PRO A 223 -23.33 17.91 -10.27
N VAL A 224 -22.14 17.54 -10.76
CA VAL A 224 -21.57 18.04 -12.04
C VAL A 224 -22.35 17.54 -13.27
N THR A 225 -22.97 16.36 -13.17
CA THR A 225 -23.70 15.68 -14.28
C THR A 225 -25.12 15.29 -13.88
N MET A 226 -25.70 16.00 -12.94
CA MET A 226 -27.03 15.69 -12.39
C MET A 226 -28.07 15.45 -13.48
N GLY A 227 -28.75 14.31 -13.41
CA GLY A 227 -29.82 13.94 -14.35
C GLY A 227 -29.36 13.49 -15.74
N GLN A 228 -28.07 13.48 -16.04
CA GLN A 228 -27.54 13.05 -17.34
C GLN A 228 -27.42 11.51 -17.41
N PRO A 229 -28.07 10.87 -18.43
CA PRO A 229 -27.83 9.46 -18.70
C PRO A 229 -26.44 9.24 -19.32
N GLY A 230 -25.88 8.06 -19.18
CA GLY A 230 -24.58 7.71 -19.74
C GLY A 230 -23.35 8.28 -19.00
N ALA A 231 -23.55 9.09 -17.96
CA ALA A 231 -22.43 9.68 -17.20
C ALA A 231 -21.50 8.62 -16.58
N PHE A 232 -22.06 7.51 -16.10
CA PHE A 232 -21.30 6.41 -15.47
C PHE A 232 -20.59 5.49 -16.48
N THR A 233 -20.89 5.62 -17.77
CA THR A 233 -20.19 4.91 -18.85
C THR A 233 -19.31 5.83 -19.68
N SER A 234 -19.29 7.13 -19.36
CA SER A 234 -18.47 8.12 -20.06
C SER A 234 -16.97 7.90 -19.76
N PHE A 235 -16.12 8.31 -20.69
CA PHE A 235 -14.67 8.07 -20.62
C PHE A 235 -14.01 8.69 -19.40
N PHE A 236 -14.38 9.90 -19.02
CA PHE A 236 -13.85 10.61 -17.85
C PHE A 236 -14.79 10.56 -16.64
N GLY A 237 -15.94 9.95 -16.76
CA GLY A 237 -16.92 9.83 -15.69
C GLY A 237 -17.65 11.12 -15.34
N PRO A 238 -18.54 11.05 -14.34
CA PRO A 238 -19.37 12.18 -13.94
C PRO A 238 -18.61 13.31 -13.21
N ASP A 239 -17.44 13.04 -12.64
CA ASP A 239 -16.63 14.04 -11.91
C ASP A 239 -15.12 13.80 -12.15
N PRO A 240 -14.58 14.27 -13.30
CA PRO A 240 -13.20 14.03 -13.68
C PRO A 240 -12.16 14.62 -12.74
N LEU A 241 -12.45 15.77 -12.13
CA LEU A 241 -11.50 16.48 -11.27
C LEU A 241 -11.25 15.72 -9.96
N ASN A 242 -12.33 15.29 -9.30
CA ASN A 242 -12.20 14.46 -8.10
C ASN A 242 -11.62 13.08 -8.40
N LEU A 243 -11.96 12.49 -9.55
CA LEU A 243 -11.36 11.25 -10.03
C LEU A 243 -9.83 11.39 -10.19
N LEU A 244 -9.35 12.50 -10.76
CA LEU A 244 -7.93 12.79 -10.90
C LEU A 244 -7.22 12.86 -9.53
N GLY A 245 -7.84 13.48 -8.53
CA GLY A 245 -7.33 13.52 -7.16
C GLY A 245 -7.13 12.11 -6.57
N VAL A 246 -8.07 11.20 -6.82
CA VAL A 246 -7.95 9.79 -6.41
C VAL A 246 -6.81 9.10 -7.14
N VAL A 247 -6.69 9.29 -8.46
CA VAL A 247 -5.58 8.73 -9.26
C VAL A 247 -4.23 9.22 -8.74
N ILE A 248 -4.09 10.51 -8.44
CA ILE A 248 -2.85 11.08 -7.89
C ILE A 248 -2.52 10.45 -6.54
N LEU A 249 -3.46 10.46 -5.59
CA LEU A 249 -3.22 9.90 -4.26
C LEU A 249 -2.80 8.44 -4.34
N THR A 250 -3.57 7.63 -5.06
CA THR A 250 -3.36 6.19 -5.05
C THR A 250 -2.15 5.77 -5.88
N SER A 251 -1.78 6.50 -6.92
CA SER A 251 -0.66 6.17 -7.79
C SER A 251 0.67 6.71 -7.27
N LEU A 252 0.76 8.02 -6.99
CA LEU A 252 1.99 8.61 -6.47
C LEU A 252 2.25 8.27 -5.01
N GLY A 253 1.21 8.02 -4.22
CA GLY A 253 1.33 7.69 -2.80
C GLY A 253 2.30 6.55 -2.52
N THR A 254 2.31 5.51 -3.35
CA THR A 254 3.21 4.36 -3.19
C THR A 254 4.69 4.70 -3.19
N TRP A 255 5.08 5.80 -3.83
CA TRP A 255 6.49 6.24 -3.89
C TRP A 255 7.01 6.78 -2.56
N GLY A 256 6.10 7.26 -1.70
CA GLY A 256 6.42 7.77 -0.37
C GLY A 256 6.08 6.82 0.78
N LEU A 257 5.50 5.67 0.49
CA LEU A 257 5.11 4.72 1.53
C LEU A 257 6.28 3.81 1.95
N PRO A 258 6.68 3.80 3.22
CA PRO A 258 7.84 3.04 3.70
C PRO A 258 7.78 1.55 3.37
N GLN A 259 6.63 0.90 3.56
CA GLN A 259 6.43 -0.53 3.29
C GLN A 259 6.55 -0.88 1.79
N MET A 260 6.22 0.05 0.90
CA MET A 260 6.36 -0.14 -0.54
C MET A 260 7.83 0.00 -0.97
N VAL A 261 8.46 1.07 -0.54
CA VAL A 261 9.86 1.39 -0.84
C VAL A 261 10.82 0.34 -0.27
N GLN A 262 10.49 -0.27 0.88
CA GLN A 262 11.27 -1.34 1.51
C GLN A 262 11.49 -2.55 0.59
N LYS A 263 10.57 -2.80 -0.36
CA LYS A 263 10.72 -3.90 -1.35
C LYS A 263 11.97 -3.67 -2.23
N PHE A 264 12.28 -2.43 -2.58
CA PHE A 264 13.49 -2.08 -3.34
C PHE A 264 14.78 -2.23 -2.50
N TYR A 265 14.70 -2.14 -1.16
CA TYR A 265 15.85 -2.43 -0.30
C TYR A 265 16.18 -3.92 -0.27
N ALA A 266 15.18 -4.77 -0.31
CA ALA A 266 15.29 -6.22 -0.17
C ALA A 266 15.70 -6.95 -1.45
N ILE A 267 15.47 -6.39 -2.64
CA ILE A 267 15.72 -7.05 -3.94
C ILE A 267 17.20 -7.37 -4.16
N LYS A 268 17.49 -8.55 -4.70
CA LYS A 268 18.85 -9.10 -4.77
C LYS A 268 19.81 -8.36 -5.71
N SER A 269 19.34 -7.85 -6.84
CA SER A 269 20.20 -7.26 -7.87
C SER A 269 19.46 -6.23 -8.74
N GLU A 270 20.22 -5.43 -9.49
CA GLU A 270 19.66 -4.46 -10.46
C GLU A 270 18.94 -5.18 -11.63
N LYS A 271 19.48 -6.31 -12.11
CA LYS A 271 18.80 -7.13 -13.14
C LYS A 271 17.44 -7.66 -12.64
N ALA A 272 17.35 -8.01 -11.36
CA ALA A 272 16.08 -8.43 -10.76
C ALA A 272 15.05 -7.30 -10.74
N ILE A 273 15.46 -6.04 -10.70
CA ILE A 273 14.55 -4.88 -10.76
C ILE A 273 13.83 -4.82 -12.11
N SER A 274 14.55 -4.97 -13.24
CA SER A 274 13.91 -4.94 -14.56
C SER A 274 12.86 -6.04 -14.72
N THR A 275 13.15 -7.26 -14.27
CA THR A 275 12.19 -8.37 -14.27
C THR A 275 11.01 -8.06 -13.32
N GLY A 276 11.30 -7.55 -12.13
CA GLY A 276 10.28 -7.18 -11.15
C GLY A 276 9.35 -6.07 -11.66
N THR A 277 9.87 -5.11 -12.42
CA THR A 277 9.08 -4.04 -13.04
C THR A 277 7.97 -4.60 -13.93
N VAL A 278 8.30 -5.52 -14.82
CA VAL A 278 7.31 -6.14 -15.73
C VAL A 278 6.26 -6.92 -14.93
N ILE A 279 6.70 -7.79 -14.03
CA ILE A 279 5.80 -8.63 -13.24
C ILE A 279 4.86 -7.77 -12.38
N SER A 280 5.39 -6.78 -11.67
CA SER A 280 4.60 -5.90 -10.81
C SER A 280 3.60 -5.05 -11.61
N THR A 281 3.98 -4.60 -12.81
CA THR A 281 3.08 -3.82 -13.67
C THR A 281 1.93 -4.68 -14.19
N VAL A 282 2.20 -5.88 -14.70
CA VAL A 282 1.15 -6.81 -15.14
C VAL A 282 0.23 -7.17 -13.98
N PHE A 283 0.78 -7.45 -12.80
CA PHE A 283 0.01 -7.70 -11.60
C PHE A 283 -0.93 -6.53 -11.28
N ALA A 284 -0.41 -5.30 -11.32
CA ALA A 284 -1.20 -4.08 -11.04
C ALA A 284 -2.32 -3.84 -12.07
N ILE A 285 -2.07 -4.11 -13.35
CA ILE A 285 -3.10 -4.01 -14.40
C ILE A 285 -4.26 -4.95 -14.08
N VAL A 286 -3.97 -6.21 -13.76
CA VAL A 286 -5.01 -7.22 -13.53
C VAL A 286 -5.74 -6.96 -12.22
N ILE A 287 -5.02 -6.74 -11.12
CA ILE A 287 -5.64 -6.60 -9.79
C ILE A 287 -6.29 -5.24 -9.64
N SER A 288 -5.55 -4.15 -9.80
CA SER A 288 -6.10 -2.81 -9.61
C SER A 288 -7.10 -2.45 -10.70
N GLY A 289 -6.72 -2.70 -11.96
CA GLY A 289 -7.63 -2.52 -13.09
C GLY A 289 -8.91 -3.32 -12.89
N GLY A 290 -8.80 -4.60 -12.53
CA GLY A 290 -9.93 -5.48 -12.29
C GLY A 290 -10.82 -5.05 -11.12
N CYS A 291 -10.24 -4.62 -9.98
CA CYS A 291 -11.01 -4.17 -8.82
C CYS A 291 -11.85 -2.92 -9.15
N TYR A 292 -11.24 -1.89 -9.74
CA TYR A 292 -11.96 -0.67 -10.08
C TYR A 292 -12.94 -0.86 -11.24
N PHE A 293 -12.58 -1.69 -12.22
CA PHE A 293 -13.50 -2.07 -13.29
C PHE A 293 -14.75 -2.79 -12.74
N LEU A 294 -14.55 -3.77 -11.84
CA LEU A 294 -15.65 -4.46 -11.16
C LEU A 294 -16.52 -3.48 -10.36
N GLY A 295 -15.87 -2.61 -9.58
CA GLY A 295 -16.56 -1.58 -8.80
C GLY A 295 -17.42 -0.64 -9.64
N GLY A 296 -17.01 -0.37 -10.88
CA GLY A 296 -17.74 0.47 -11.82
C GLY A 296 -19.17 0.01 -12.12
N PHE A 297 -19.46 -1.28 -11.90
CA PHE A 297 -20.79 -1.84 -12.02
C PHE A 297 -21.61 -1.84 -10.71
N GLY A 298 -21.06 -1.29 -9.62
CA GLY A 298 -21.69 -1.31 -8.30
C GLY A 298 -23.11 -0.77 -8.26
N ARG A 299 -23.42 0.25 -9.07
CA ARG A 299 -24.77 0.84 -9.18
C ARG A 299 -25.83 -0.10 -9.75
N LEU A 300 -25.44 -1.14 -10.48
CA LEU A 300 -26.39 -2.16 -10.96
C LEU A 300 -26.90 -3.08 -9.84
N PHE A 301 -26.31 -2.98 -8.66
CA PHE A 301 -26.66 -3.71 -7.45
C PHE A 301 -27.24 -2.80 -6.37
N ASP A 302 -27.89 -1.70 -6.77
CA ASP A 302 -28.53 -0.77 -5.85
C ASP A 302 -29.61 -1.47 -5.01
N ASN A 303 -29.59 -1.21 -3.69
CA ASN A 303 -30.48 -1.85 -2.74
C ASN A 303 -30.70 -0.95 -1.51
N PRO A 304 -31.90 -0.91 -0.92
CA PRO A 304 -32.17 -0.13 0.28
C PRO A 304 -31.20 -0.40 1.46
N SER A 305 -30.65 -1.61 1.57
CA SER A 305 -29.66 -1.94 2.62
C SER A 305 -28.31 -1.22 2.48
N LEU A 306 -28.06 -0.60 1.33
CA LEU A 306 -26.85 0.18 1.07
C LEU A 306 -26.97 1.64 1.51
N TYR A 307 -28.09 2.03 2.11
CA TYR A 307 -28.32 3.39 2.55
C TYR A 307 -28.46 3.44 4.08
N LYS A 308 -27.94 4.52 4.67
CA LYS A 308 -28.21 4.86 6.06
C LYS A 308 -29.57 5.52 6.20
N GLU A 309 -30.02 5.74 7.45
CA GLU A 309 -31.27 6.43 7.76
C GLU A 309 -31.31 7.88 7.21
N ASP A 310 -30.14 8.53 7.09
CA ASP A 310 -29.99 9.86 6.51
C ASP A 310 -29.93 9.88 4.98
N GLY A 311 -30.13 8.73 4.31
CA GLY A 311 -30.06 8.57 2.87
C GLY A 311 -28.63 8.51 2.28
N SER A 312 -27.60 8.56 3.10
CA SER A 312 -26.23 8.45 2.62
C SER A 312 -25.83 7.00 2.29
N VAL A 313 -25.02 6.82 1.23
CA VAL A 313 -24.58 5.49 0.76
C VAL A 313 -23.55 4.89 1.68
N ILE A 314 -23.73 3.62 2.05
CA ILE A 314 -22.77 2.79 2.77
C ILE A 314 -21.76 2.20 1.77
N TYR A 315 -20.79 2.99 1.34
CA TYR A 315 -19.83 2.61 0.31
C TYR A 315 -19.09 1.30 0.58
N ASP A 316 -18.76 1.03 1.84
CA ASP A 316 -18.07 -0.21 2.25
C ASP A 316 -18.98 -1.45 2.15
N GLY A 317 -20.29 -1.27 1.94
CA GLY A 317 -21.27 -2.31 1.71
C GLY A 317 -21.48 -2.68 0.23
N VAL A 318 -21.10 -1.81 -0.71
CA VAL A 318 -21.40 -1.98 -2.14
C VAL A 318 -20.81 -3.27 -2.71
N ILE A 319 -19.51 -3.47 -2.56
CA ILE A 319 -18.84 -4.68 -3.07
C ILE A 319 -19.31 -5.95 -2.32
N PRO A 320 -19.34 -5.99 -0.99
CA PRO A 320 -19.92 -7.13 -0.29
C PRO A 320 -21.32 -7.50 -0.74
N TYR A 321 -22.21 -6.52 -0.92
CA TYR A 321 -23.57 -6.76 -1.40
C TYR A 321 -23.57 -7.34 -2.83
N MET A 322 -22.83 -6.74 -3.76
CA MET A 322 -22.68 -7.25 -5.12
C MET A 322 -22.19 -8.71 -5.15
N LEU A 323 -21.24 -9.04 -4.27
CA LEU A 323 -20.65 -10.39 -4.18
C LEU A 323 -21.59 -11.38 -3.48
N SER A 324 -22.51 -10.94 -2.62
CA SER A 324 -23.50 -11.80 -1.97
C SER A 324 -24.48 -12.45 -2.93
N THR A 325 -24.62 -11.88 -4.13
CA THR A 325 -25.47 -12.44 -5.20
C THR A 325 -24.85 -13.64 -5.92
N LEU A 326 -23.57 -13.95 -5.64
CA LEU A 326 -22.85 -15.04 -6.27
C LEU A 326 -23.15 -16.41 -5.63
N PRO A 327 -22.98 -17.52 -6.38
CA PRO A 327 -23.07 -18.86 -5.81
C PRO A 327 -22.05 -19.11 -4.67
N ASP A 328 -22.41 -19.97 -3.73
CA ASP A 328 -21.63 -20.29 -2.51
C ASP A 328 -20.15 -20.62 -2.75
N VAL A 329 -19.85 -21.34 -3.85
CA VAL A 329 -18.47 -21.68 -4.21
C VAL A 329 -17.66 -20.42 -4.56
N LEU A 330 -18.26 -19.49 -5.30
CA LEU A 330 -17.63 -18.22 -5.68
C LEU A 330 -17.48 -17.28 -4.48
N ILE A 331 -18.44 -17.28 -3.55
CA ILE A 331 -18.28 -16.56 -2.27
C ILE A 331 -17.06 -17.09 -1.51
N GLY A 332 -16.82 -18.41 -1.51
CA GLY A 332 -15.62 -18.99 -0.93
C GLY A 332 -14.32 -18.47 -1.56
N ILE A 333 -14.27 -18.36 -2.88
CA ILE A 333 -13.14 -17.77 -3.62
C ILE A 333 -12.97 -16.30 -3.26
N VAL A 334 -14.04 -15.52 -3.18
CA VAL A 334 -14.03 -14.10 -2.78
C VAL A 334 -13.42 -13.91 -1.39
N ILE A 335 -13.78 -14.80 -0.44
CA ILE A 335 -13.24 -14.74 0.92
C ILE A 335 -11.73 -14.96 0.91
N VAL A 336 -11.26 -16.00 0.21
CA VAL A 336 -9.83 -16.30 0.12
C VAL A 336 -9.07 -15.20 -0.64
N LEU A 337 -9.69 -14.58 -1.64
CA LEU A 337 -9.15 -13.38 -2.33
C LEU A 337 -9.03 -12.20 -1.36
N GLY A 338 -10.08 -11.88 -0.63
CA GLY A 338 -10.08 -10.79 0.35
C GLY A 338 -9.08 -11.01 1.49
N LEU A 339 -8.97 -12.25 1.99
CA LEU A 339 -7.94 -12.66 2.93
C LEU A 339 -6.54 -12.46 2.37
N SER A 340 -6.29 -12.96 1.16
CA SER A 340 -4.99 -12.83 0.49
C SER A 340 -4.59 -11.36 0.35
N ALA A 341 -5.51 -10.53 -0.14
CA ALA A 341 -5.28 -9.10 -0.30
C ALA A 341 -5.02 -8.37 1.03
N SER A 342 -5.68 -8.80 2.10
CA SER A 342 -5.54 -8.14 3.41
C SER A 342 -4.31 -8.58 4.17
N MET A 343 -4.09 -9.88 4.26
CA MET A 343 -3.01 -10.45 5.08
C MET A 343 -1.63 -10.08 4.56
N SER A 344 -1.44 -10.00 3.23
CA SER A 344 -0.21 -9.54 2.60
C SER A 344 0.13 -8.09 2.96
N THR A 345 -0.87 -7.21 2.91
CA THR A 345 -0.66 -5.81 3.28
C THR A 345 -0.44 -5.66 4.78
N LEU A 346 -1.27 -6.31 5.62
CA LEU A 346 -1.13 -6.27 7.08
C LEU A 346 0.26 -6.69 7.53
N SER A 347 0.80 -7.78 7.00
CA SER A 347 2.15 -8.24 7.34
C SER A 347 3.23 -7.21 7.02
N SER A 348 3.13 -6.57 5.87
CA SER A 348 4.06 -5.53 5.45
C SER A 348 3.98 -4.28 6.35
N LEU A 349 2.78 -3.84 6.74
CA LEU A 349 2.58 -2.69 7.63
C LEU A 349 3.12 -2.96 9.02
N VAL A 350 2.78 -4.10 9.58
CA VAL A 350 3.19 -4.52 10.93
C VAL A 350 4.72 -4.68 11.02
N LEU A 351 5.33 -5.32 10.02
CA LEU A 351 6.79 -5.48 9.96
C LEU A 351 7.50 -4.14 9.79
N THR A 352 7.02 -3.27 8.90
CA THR A 352 7.63 -1.95 8.65
C THR A 352 7.52 -1.06 9.87
N SER A 353 6.36 -0.99 10.50
CA SER A 353 6.11 -0.17 11.70
C SER A 353 7.01 -0.59 12.86
N SER A 354 7.03 -1.87 13.18
CA SER A 354 7.80 -2.40 14.31
C SER A 354 9.32 -2.32 14.09
N SER A 355 9.80 -2.65 12.89
CA SER A 355 11.23 -2.56 12.57
C SER A 355 11.73 -1.11 12.58
N THR A 356 10.95 -0.18 12.02
CA THR A 356 11.26 1.24 12.01
C THR A 356 11.35 1.80 13.44
N LEU A 357 10.36 1.54 14.28
CA LEU A 357 10.38 2.03 15.65
C LEU A 357 11.51 1.41 16.48
N THR A 358 11.80 0.13 16.28
CA THR A 358 12.93 -0.55 16.98
C THR A 358 14.28 0.01 16.55
N LEU A 359 14.54 0.06 15.24
CA LEU A 359 15.88 0.37 14.73
C LEU A 359 16.18 1.87 14.76
N ASP A 360 15.19 2.70 14.44
CA ASP A 360 15.40 4.11 14.19
C ASP A 360 15.08 4.99 15.41
N PHE A 361 14.09 4.61 16.21
CA PHE A 361 13.74 5.34 17.42
C PHE A 361 14.42 4.76 18.64
N ILE A 362 14.19 3.47 18.98
CA ILE A 362 14.67 2.89 20.24
C ILE A 362 16.18 2.68 20.21
N LYS A 363 16.69 1.89 19.26
CA LYS A 363 18.13 1.65 19.13
C LYS A 363 18.89 2.92 18.74
N GLY A 364 18.31 3.71 17.85
CA GLY A 364 18.96 4.92 17.36
C GLY A 364 19.12 6.03 18.39
N ASN A 365 18.30 6.04 19.46
CA ASN A 365 18.24 7.15 20.41
C ASN A 365 18.24 6.73 21.87
N LEU A 366 17.48 5.70 22.27
CA LEU A 366 17.27 5.35 23.67
C LEU A 366 18.30 4.32 24.19
N VAL A 367 18.60 3.28 23.39
CA VAL A 367 19.48 2.17 23.78
C VAL A 367 20.46 1.86 22.67
N LYS A 368 21.61 2.58 22.63
CA LYS A 368 22.58 2.50 21.53
C LYS A 368 23.24 1.12 21.40
N ASP A 369 23.54 0.45 22.50
CA ASP A 369 24.26 -0.84 22.56
C ASP A 369 23.32 -2.04 22.66
N MET A 370 22.26 -2.05 21.85
CA MET A 370 21.29 -3.14 21.83
C MET A 370 21.77 -4.31 20.99
N SER A 371 21.98 -5.50 21.61
CA SER A 371 22.33 -6.73 20.88
C SER A 371 21.29 -7.11 19.83
N GLU A 372 21.69 -7.81 18.77
CA GLU A 372 20.77 -8.26 17.71
C GLU A 372 19.58 -9.05 18.27
N LYS A 373 19.83 -9.96 19.19
CA LYS A 373 18.79 -10.76 19.84
C LYS A 373 17.77 -9.88 20.56
N LYS A 374 18.23 -8.85 21.29
CA LYS A 374 17.35 -7.90 21.97
C LYS A 374 16.55 -7.05 20.98
N GLN A 375 17.18 -6.63 19.87
CA GLN A 375 16.47 -5.92 18.79
C GLN A 375 15.32 -6.76 18.23
N LEU A 376 15.53 -8.04 17.94
CA LEU A 376 14.49 -8.94 17.45
C LEU A 376 13.33 -9.09 18.45
N HIS A 377 13.63 -9.29 19.74
CA HIS A 377 12.56 -9.39 20.74
C HIS A 377 11.77 -8.08 20.90
N VAL A 378 12.44 -6.93 20.84
CA VAL A 378 11.75 -5.63 20.87
C VAL A 378 10.88 -5.44 19.65
N MET A 379 11.36 -5.80 18.43
CA MET A 379 10.54 -5.78 17.23
C MET A 379 9.28 -6.66 17.37
N GLN A 380 9.46 -7.90 17.85
CA GLN A 380 8.34 -8.82 18.06
C GLN A 380 7.34 -8.29 19.08
N GLY A 381 7.80 -7.66 20.17
CA GLY A 381 6.93 -6.99 21.14
C GLY A 381 6.18 -5.79 20.53
N LEU A 382 6.87 -4.99 19.72
CA LEU A 382 6.24 -3.85 19.03
C LEU A 382 5.26 -4.26 17.93
N ILE A 383 5.43 -5.44 17.31
CA ILE A 383 4.42 -6.03 16.43
C ILE A 383 3.10 -6.17 17.20
N VAL A 384 3.14 -6.76 18.39
CA VAL A 384 1.94 -6.94 19.22
C VAL A 384 1.31 -5.59 19.60
N VAL A 385 2.14 -4.64 20.06
CA VAL A 385 1.66 -3.30 20.44
C VAL A 385 0.99 -2.59 19.26
N PHE A 386 1.62 -2.61 18.09
CA PHE A 386 1.08 -1.97 16.89
C PHE A 386 -0.25 -2.61 16.46
N ILE A 387 -0.34 -3.95 16.49
CA ILE A 387 -1.57 -4.69 16.18
C ILE A 387 -2.68 -4.31 17.16
N VAL A 388 -2.40 -4.29 18.46
CA VAL A 388 -3.41 -3.94 19.49
C VAL A 388 -3.97 -2.54 19.26
N ILE A 389 -3.10 -1.55 19.03
CA ILE A 389 -3.53 -0.16 18.76
C ILE A 389 -4.40 -0.10 17.49
N SER A 390 -3.98 -0.81 16.43
CA SER A 390 -4.72 -0.85 15.16
C SER A 390 -6.08 -1.55 15.29
N VAL A 391 -6.16 -2.60 16.11
CA VAL A 391 -7.42 -3.30 16.42
C VAL A 391 -8.38 -2.41 17.19
N ILE A 392 -7.90 -1.68 18.20
CA ILE A 392 -8.73 -0.74 18.96
C ILE A 392 -9.38 0.29 18.03
N LEU A 393 -8.58 0.87 17.12
CA LEU A 393 -9.10 1.81 16.12
C LEU A 393 -10.05 1.14 15.11
N ALA A 394 -9.81 -0.13 14.75
CA ALA A 394 -10.65 -0.87 13.82
C ALA A 394 -12.01 -1.25 14.41
N LEU A 395 -12.09 -1.47 15.73
CA LEU A 395 -13.35 -1.84 16.40
C LEU A 395 -14.36 -0.68 16.45
N ASP A 396 -13.86 0.56 16.48
CA ASP A 396 -14.71 1.77 16.44
C ASP A 396 -14.05 2.81 15.49
N PRO A 397 -14.15 2.59 14.17
CA PRO A 397 -13.49 3.46 13.22
C PRO A 397 -14.20 4.81 13.11
N PRO A 398 -13.47 5.93 13.18
CA PRO A 398 -14.05 7.28 13.15
C PRO A 398 -14.65 7.65 11.78
N THR A 399 -14.34 6.88 10.75
CA THR A 399 -14.82 7.11 9.37
C THR A 399 -14.73 5.82 8.53
N PHE A 400 -15.22 5.86 7.29
CA PHE A 400 -15.18 4.70 6.40
C PHE A 400 -13.77 4.41 5.83
N ILE A 401 -13.59 3.20 5.31
CA ILE A 401 -12.31 2.58 4.93
C ILE A 401 -11.44 3.51 4.05
N ALA A 402 -12.01 4.06 2.99
CA ALA A 402 -11.25 4.86 2.03
C ALA A 402 -10.72 6.18 2.62
N GLN A 403 -11.44 6.79 3.58
CA GLN A 403 -10.98 8.01 4.25
C GLN A 403 -9.84 7.72 5.23
N LEU A 404 -9.91 6.64 6.01
CA LEU A 404 -8.83 6.22 6.90
C LEU A 404 -7.53 6.00 6.13
N MET A 405 -7.62 5.33 4.99
CA MET A 405 -6.46 5.14 4.11
C MET A 405 -5.98 6.47 3.52
N GLY A 406 -6.90 7.34 3.09
CA GLY A 406 -6.58 8.67 2.55
C GLY A 406 -5.81 9.54 3.52
N ILE A 407 -6.17 9.53 4.80
CA ILE A 407 -5.46 10.24 5.87
C ILE A 407 -4.05 9.66 6.06
N SER A 408 -3.94 8.34 6.17
CA SER A 408 -2.64 7.68 6.32
C SER A 408 -1.70 7.94 5.15
N TRP A 409 -2.17 7.71 3.92
CA TRP A 409 -1.35 7.90 2.72
C TRP A 409 -1.02 9.37 2.48
N GLY A 410 -1.98 10.28 2.74
CA GLY A 410 -1.76 11.71 2.64
C GLY A 410 -0.65 12.20 3.57
N ALA A 411 -0.65 11.77 4.82
CA ALA A 411 0.38 12.14 5.79
C ALA A 411 1.75 11.51 5.45
N LEU A 412 1.79 10.20 5.19
CA LEU A 412 3.05 9.49 4.91
C LEU A 412 3.67 9.93 3.58
N ALA A 413 2.92 9.83 2.49
CA ALA A 413 3.46 10.19 1.18
C ALA A 413 3.61 11.70 1.01
N GLY A 414 2.73 12.51 1.63
CA GLY A 414 2.91 13.97 1.68
C GLY A 414 4.20 14.39 2.38
N ALA A 415 4.60 13.67 3.44
CA ALA A 415 5.85 13.91 4.12
C ALA A 415 7.07 13.34 3.38
N PHE A 416 6.98 12.12 2.85
CA PHE A 416 8.17 11.35 2.46
C PHE A 416 8.43 11.30 0.96
N LEU A 417 7.41 11.36 0.10
CA LEU A 417 7.53 11.18 -1.34
C LEU A 417 8.58 12.11 -1.97
N ALA A 418 8.39 13.41 -1.83
CA ALA A 418 9.26 14.40 -2.45
C ALA A 418 10.69 14.37 -1.89
N PRO A 419 10.93 14.42 -0.57
CA PRO A 419 12.28 14.40 -0.04
C PRO A 419 12.99 13.07 -0.27
N PHE A 420 12.28 11.94 -0.35
CA PHE A 420 12.86 10.65 -0.70
C PHE A 420 13.30 10.65 -2.17
N MET A 421 12.41 10.98 -3.09
CA MET A 421 12.72 11.01 -4.51
C MET A 421 13.85 12.00 -4.82
N TYR A 422 13.73 13.24 -4.39
CA TYR A 422 14.80 14.23 -4.60
C TYR A 422 16.09 13.84 -3.87
N GLY A 423 16.02 13.21 -2.71
CA GLY A 423 17.18 12.69 -1.99
C GLY A 423 18.00 11.66 -2.78
N LEU A 424 17.34 10.87 -3.62
CA LEU A 424 17.98 9.90 -4.53
C LEU A 424 18.58 10.52 -5.79
N TYR A 425 18.05 11.66 -6.25
CA TYR A 425 18.36 12.21 -7.56
C TYR A 425 19.12 13.56 -7.51
N TRP A 426 18.84 14.37 -6.51
CA TRP A 426 19.31 15.75 -6.47
C TRP A 426 20.26 16.02 -5.32
N LYS A 427 21.48 16.41 -5.65
CA LYS A 427 22.56 16.66 -4.67
C LYS A 427 22.31 17.87 -3.76
N LYS A 428 21.44 18.82 -4.19
CA LYS A 428 21.23 20.10 -3.48
C LYS A 428 20.13 20.07 -2.42
N VAL A 429 19.47 18.93 -2.19
CA VAL A 429 18.46 18.78 -1.13
C VAL A 429 19.07 19.03 0.23
N THR A 430 18.40 19.79 1.09
CA THR A 430 18.87 20.21 2.40
C THR A 430 18.07 19.58 3.53
N LYS A 431 18.64 19.54 4.76
CA LYS A 431 17.93 19.09 5.95
C LYS A 431 16.65 19.90 6.20
N ALA A 432 16.73 21.22 5.99
CA ALA A 432 15.61 22.14 6.20
C ALA A 432 14.44 21.83 5.25
N SER A 433 14.72 21.49 3.99
CA SER A 433 13.67 21.14 3.03
C SER A 433 12.95 19.83 3.37
N VAL A 434 13.66 18.86 3.96
CA VAL A 434 13.04 17.61 4.44
C VAL A 434 12.11 17.92 5.62
N TRP A 435 12.55 18.71 6.60
CA TRP A 435 11.71 19.15 7.72
C TRP A 435 10.48 19.94 7.24
N ALA A 436 10.66 20.85 6.30
CA ALA A 436 9.56 21.61 5.72
C ALA A 436 8.52 20.68 5.05
N CYS A 437 8.99 19.67 4.30
CA CYS A 437 8.09 18.70 3.68
C CYS A 437 7.37 17.83 4.71
N PHE A 438 8.03 17.37 5.78
CA PHE A 438 7.38 16.65 6.87
C PHE A 438 6.28 17.52 7.51
N ALA A 439 6.58 18.77 7.81
CA ALA A 439 5.64 19.69 8.43
C ALA A 439 4.45 20.00 7.51
N THR A 440 4.69 20.27 6.22
CA THR A 440 3.63 20.61 5.27
C THR A 440 2.76 19.40 4.92
N GLY A 441 3.37 18.23 4.67
CA GLY A 441 2.63 17.01 4.31
C GLY A 441 1.72 16.54 5.44
N ILE A 442 2.24 16.46 6.66
CA ILE A 442 1.45 16.11 7.84
C ILE A 442 0.46 17.24 8.17
N GLY A 443 0.93 18.51 8.13
CA GLY A 443 0.12 19.65 8.46
C GLY A 443 -1.13 19.75 7.59
N ILE A 444 -1.01 19.67 6.26
CA ILE A 444 -2.16 19.69 5.34
C ILE A 444 -3.15 18.57 5.68
N THR A 445 -2.65 17.35 5.87
CA THR A 445 -3.51 16.18 6.09
C THR A 445 -4.20 16.24 7.45
N VAL A 446 -3.45 16.50 8.53
CA VAL A 446 -3.98 16.54 9.90
C VAL A 446 -4.89 17.76 10.10
N PHE A 447 -4.48 18.93 9.58
CA PHE A 447 -5.32 20.12 9.69
C PHE A 447 -6.64 19.96 8.94
N ASN A 448 -6.61 19.34 7.76
CA ASN A 448 -7.84 19.03 7.03
C ASN A 448 -8.75 18.03 7.76
N MET A 449 -8.18 17.13 8.56
CA MET A 449 -8.95 16.18 9.37
C MET A 449 -9.83 16.89 10.42
N PHE A 450 -9.34 18.02 10.97
CA PHE A 450 -10.09 18.79 12.00
C PHE A 450 -10.98 19.89 11.39
N PHE A 451 -10.51 20.56 10.35
CA PHE A 451 -11.17 21.77 9.84
C PHE A 451 -11.95 21.56 8.53
N HIS A 452 -11.77 20.42 7.86
CA HIS A 452 -12.49 20.02 6.64
C HIS A 452 -12.48 21.07 5.50
N TYR A 453 -11.39 21.85 5.36
CA TYR A 453 -11.24 22.82 4.27
C TYR A 453 -11.32 22.21 2.88
N ILE A 454 -10.81 20.99 2.75
CA ILE A 454 -10.96 20.17 1.56
C ILE A 454 -11.94 19.07 1.92
N GLN A 455 -13.08 19.03 1.24
CA GLN A 455 -14.16 18.08 1.57
C GLN A 455 -13.72 16.62 1.54
N SER A 456 -12.80 16.28 0.61
CA SER A 456 -12.27 14.92 0.50
C SER A 456 -10.90 14.79 1.15
N PRO A 457 -10.71 13.96 2.19
CA PRO A 457 -9.39 13.65 2.75
C PRO A 457 -8.42 13.07 1.71
N ILE A 458 -8.95 12.44 0.66
CA ILE A 458 -8.18 11.88 -0.45
C ILE A 458 -7.56 13.01 -1.29
N ASN A 459 -8.35 14.04 -1.61
CA ASN A 459 -7.84 15.21 -2.32
C ASN A 459 -6.87 16.00 -1.47
N ALA A 460 -7.11 16.12 -0.15
CA ALA A 460 -6.14 16.72 0.78
C ALA A 460 -4.80 15.99 0.76
N GLY A 461 -4.81 14.65 0.77
CA GLY A 461 -3.61 13.84 0.63
C GLY A 461 -2.90 14.03 -0.72
N ALA A 462 -3.63 14.08 -1.82
CA ALA A 462 -3.07 14.36 -3.14
C ALA A 462 -2.40 15.75 -3.19
N ILE A 463 -3.05 16.77 -2.64
CA ILE A 463 -2.49 18.13 -2.54
C ILE A 463 -1.23 18.13 -1.67
N ALA A 464 -1.23 17.44 -0.53
CA ALA A 464 -0.06 17.34 0.34
C ALA A 464 1.18 16.78 -0.40
N MET A 465 0.99 15.74 -1.23
CA MET A 465 2.05 15.18 -2.06
C MET A 465 2.56 16.18 -3.11
N LEU A 466 1.66 16.85 -3.84
CA LEU A 466 2.02 17.82 -4.87
C LEU A 466 2.72 19.04 -4.28
N VAL A 467 2.28 19.54 -3.13
CA VAL A 467 2.93 20.62 -2.40
C VAL A 467 4.35 20.23 -1.99
N GLY A 468 4.59 18.98 -1.58
CA GLY A 468 5.93 18.48 -1.28
C GLY A 468 6.92 18.61 -2.44
N PHE A 469 6.49 18.39 -3.69
CA PHE A 469 7.33 18.58 -4.88
C PHE A 469 7.75 20.03 -5.12
N VAL A 470 7.00 21.00 -4.62
CA VAL A 470 7.33 22.42 -4.67
C VAL A 470 8.15 22.85 -3.45
N VAL A 471 7.74 22.43 -2.25
CA VAL A 471 8.38 22.82 -0.98
C VAL A 471 9.84 22.35 -0.92
N VAL A 472 10.13 21.11 -1.32
CA VAL A 472 11.50 20.59 -1.23
C VAL A 472 12.48 21.38 -2.10
N PRO A 473 12.23 21.63 -3.40
CA PRO A 473 13.14 22.48 -4.21
C PRO A 473 13.25 23.91 -3.69
N VAL A 474 12.13 24.55 -3.40
CA VAL A 474 12.12 25.95 -2.97
C VAL A 474 12.92 26.13 -1.67
N VAL A 475 12.61 25.35 -0.63
CA VAL A 475 13.33 25.42 0.64
C VAL A 475 14.79 24.99 0.49
N SER A 476 15.09 24.01 -0.38
CA SER A 476 16.48 23.64 -0.66
C SER A 476 17.29 24.76 -1.30
N MET A 477 16.67 25.61 -2.12
CA MET A 477 17.36 26.77 -2.71
C MET A 477 17.63 27.88 -1.68
N LEU A 478 16.72 28.08 -0.74
CA LEU A 478 16.74 29.16 0.24
C LEU A 478 17.49 28.79 1.54
N SER A 479 17.80 27.55 1.79
CA SER A 479 18.41 27.09 3.05
C SER A 479 19.90 26.76 2.92
N PRO A 480 20.64 26.71 4.05
CA PRO A 480 22.05 26.33 4.05
C PRO A 480 22.28 24.96 3.41
N LYS A 481 23.29 24.90 2.52
CA LYS A 481 23.64 23.67 1.80
C LYS A 481 24.32 22.66 2.71
N MET A 482 24.17 21.39 2.39
CA MET A 482 24.94 20.31 3.01
C MET A 482 26.42 20.35 2.54
N ASP A 483 27.30 19.70 3.30
CA ASP A 483 28.71 19.56 2.93
C ASP A 483 28.83 18.90 1.54
N LYS A 484 29.42 19.64 0.60
CA LYS A 484 29.55 19.22 -0.80
C LYS A 484 30.34 17.92 -0.95
N LYS A 485 31.44 17.76 -0.17
CA LYS A 485 32.31 16.57 -0.24
C LYS A 485 31.54 15.31 0.17
N LYS A 486 30.80 15.39 1.27
CA LYS A 486 29.98 14.27 1.78
C LYS A 486 28.84 13.90 0.84
N VAL A 487 28.16 14.90 0.28
CA VAL A 487 27.09 14.67 -0.72
C VAL A 487 27.66 14.00 -1.96
N GLU A 488 28.82 14.46 -2.47
CA GLU A 488 29.48 13.85 -3.61
C GLU A 488 29.90 12.40 -3.31
N GLU A 489 30.43 12.14 -2.13
CA GLU A 489 30.80 10.79 -1.67
C GLU A 489 29.59 9.84 -1.71
N ILE A 490 28.44 10.27 -1.17
CA ILE A 490 27.21 9.46 -1.19
C ILE A 490 26.79 9.16 -2.64
N PHE A 491 26.84 10.15 -3.53
CA PHE A 491 26.40 9.98 -4.91
C PHE A 491 27.36 9.15 -5.78
N ARG A 492 28.63 8.99 -5.39
CA ARG A 492 29.58 8.06 -6.04
C ARG A 492 29.10 6.61 -6.03
N CYS A 493 28.16 6.26 -5.16
CA CYS A 493 27.57 4.91 -5.17
C CYS A 493 26.96 4.53 -6.53
N TYR A 494 26.50 5.51 -7.29
CA TYR A 494 25.95 5.29 -8.64
C TYR A 494 27.03 5.08 -9.70
N ASP A 495 28.15 5.82 -9.61
CA ASP A 495 29.26 5.75 -10.55
C ASP A 495 29.98 4.39 -10.48
N ASN A 496 30.22 3.88 -9.25
CA ASN A 496 30.85 2.59 -9.03
C ASN A 496 30.04 1.42 -9.64
N GLN A 497 28.72 1.48 -9.58
CA GLN A 497 27.85 0.45 -10.15
C GLN A 497 27.84 0.49 -11.68
N VAL A 498 27.88 1.66 -12.31
CA VAL A 498 27.97 1.82 -13.78
C VAL A 498 29.28 1.23 -14.31
N VAL A 499 30.40 1.54 -13.66
CA VAL A 499 31.73 1.00 -14.07
C VAL A 499 31.76 -0.53 -13.97
N ALA A 500 31.20 -1.12 -12.90
CA ALA A 500 31.14 -2.57 -12.75
C ALA A 500 30.26 -3.26 -13.80
N THR A 501 29.14 -2.61 -14.19
CA THR A 501 28.22 -3.13 -15.21
C THR A 501 28.84 -3.04 -16.61
N SER A 502 29.51 -1.95 -16.95
CA SER A 502 30.16 -1.79 -18.27
C SER A 502 31.30 -2.77 -18.47
N LYS A 503 32.09 -3.07 -17.45
CA LYS A 503 33.15 -4.11 -17.51
C LYS A 503 32.62 -5.53 -17.76
N LYS A 504 31.37 -5.82 -17.37
CA LYS A 504 30.72 -7.13 -17.61
C LYS A 504 30.02 -7.24 -18.97
N VAL A 505 29.78 -6.12 -19.62
CA VAL A 505 29.06 -6.07 -20.92
C VAL A 505 30.00 -6.09 -22.10
N LEU A 506 31.26 -5.72 -21.90
CA LEU A 506 32.28 -5.86 -22.97
C LEU A 506 32.95 -7.23 -22.84
N PRO A 507 32.75 -8.15 -23.81
CA PRO A 507 33.56 -9.36 -23.88
C PRO A 507 35.01 -8.93 -24.03
N GLU A 508 35.90 -9.51 -23.21
CA GLU A 508 37.32 -9.40 -23.46
C GLU A 508 37.57 -10.01 -24.86
N GLU A 509 37.89 -9.20 -25.84
CA GLU A 509 38.46 -9.67 -27.08
C GLU A 509 39.80 -10.37 -26.72
N LYS A 510 39.84 -11.68 -26.98
CA LYS A 510 41.06 -12.47 -26.94
C LYS A 510 41.91 -12.21 -28.16
#